data_d809d13daf2e9c0ecaa9e230d6df2c41
#
_entry.id   d809d13daf2e9c0ecaa9e230d6df2c41
#
_cell.length_a   1.000
_cell.length_b   1.000
_cell.length_c   1.000
_cell.angle_alpha   90.00
_cell.angle_beta   90.00
_cell.angle_gamma   90.00
#
_symmetry.space_group_name_H-M   'P 1'
#
loop_
_entity.id
_entity.type
_entity.pdbx_description
1 polymer ?
#
loop_
_entity_poly.entity_id
_entity_poly.type
_entity_poly.pdbx_seq_one_letter_code
_entity_poly.pdbx_strand_id
1 'polypeptide(L)'
;MGKEFEVKFLDIDENKVKKILLSINAKKVHSNIMFRRAVFHLCNQNIKGFARVRDEGGAITMTSKIYKDEKFPEENEVEIKGSFDDGCNFIKSLGLQLKAFQQSYREKWSHPLAHEITFDHIPGLPVYMEVDCKTEKNLNKLIELIGLDKSKMRYGAFDATYLEYYGIEKQIINDKTPSLTFANILNEIKPTKNQKLLENIYKSYEFKSDKYQIKKFNKTKN
;
A
#
# COMPACT_ATOMS: atom_id res chain seq x y z
N MET A 1 -14.19 5.60 -15.26
CA MET A 1 -13.36 6.22 -14.21
C MET A 1 -14.28 6.68 -13.09
N GLY A 2 -14.15 6.10 -11.92
CA GLY A 2 -14.94 6.45 -10.75
C GLY A 2 -14.06 7.21 -9.74
N LYS A 3 -14.65 8.18 -9.06
CA LYS A 3 -14.04 8.83 -7.90
C LYS A 3 -14.07 7.83 -6.75
N GLU A 4 -12.92 7.49 -6.18
CA GLU A 4 -12.80 6.60 -5.04
C GLU A 4 -12.84 7.42 -3.74
N PHE A 5 -13.63 6.97 -2.78
CA PHE A 5 -13.74 7.59 -1.47
C PHE A 5 -13.05 6.68 -0.46
N GLU A 6 -11.73 6.81 -0.39
CA GLU A 6 -10.86 6.02 0.48
C GLU A 6 -10.44 6.82 1.70
N VAL A 7 -10.51 6.18 2.86
CA VAL A 7 -9.98 6.68 4.13
C VAL A 7 -9.26 5.57 4.88
N LYS A 8 -8.31 6.00 5.70
CA LYS A 8 -7.44 5.15 6.50
C LYS A 8 -7.66 5.42 7.99
N PHE A 9 -7.63 4.35 8.78
CA PHE A 9 -7.66 4.39 10.25
C PHE A 9 -6.41 3.74 10.81
N LEU A 10 -5.64 4.53 11.52
CA LEU A 10 -4.45 4.08 12.24
C LEU A 10 -4.83 3.66 13.67
N ASP A 11 -3.90 2.97 14.36
CA ASP A 11 -4.05 2.57 15.77
C ASP A 11 -5.34 1.80 16.07
N ILE A 12 -5.73 0.93 15.15
CA ILE A 12 -6.91 0.08 15.29
C ILE A 12 -6.62 -1.15 16.14
N ASP A 13 -7.60 -1.60 16.90
CA ASP A 13 -7.63 -2.96 17.40
C ASP A 13 -8.18 -3.88 16.29
N GLU A 14 -7.26 -4.50 15.57
CA GLU A 14 -7.55 -5.34 14.41
C GLU A 14 -8.54 -6.46 14.75
N ASN A 15 -8.36 -7.14 15.90
CA ASN A 15 -9.22 -8.23 16.32
C ASN A 15 -10.63 -7.76 16.65
N LYS A 16 -10.75 -6.61 17.32
CA LYS A 16 -12.04 -5.99 17.65
C LYS A 16 -12.76 -5.58 16.36
N VAL A 17 -12.08 -4.91 15.44
CA VAL A 17 -12.68 -4.45 14.17
C VAL A 17 -13.13 -5.65 13.35
N LYS A 18 -12.34 -6.72 13.22
CA LYS A 18 -12.73 -7.94 12.50
C LYS A 18 -13.99 -8.60 13.08
N LYS A 19 -14.14 -8.62 14.40
CA LYS A 19 -15.37 -9.11 15.05
C LYS A 19 -16.58 -8.24 14.66
N ILE A 20 -16.42 -6.92 14.61
CA ILE A 20 -17.48 -6.01 14.19
C ILE A 20 -17.81 -6.22 12.71
N LEU A 21 -16.80 -6.35 11.84
CA LEU A 21 -17.03 -6.64 10.42
C LEU A 21 -17.88 -7.90 10.21
N LEU A 22 -17.60 -8.96 10.97
CA LEU A 22 -18.44 -10.18 10.93
C LEU A 22 -19.87 -9.90 11.41
N SER A 23 -20.06 -9.11 12.46
CA SER A 23 -21.40 -8.79 13.00
C SER A 23 -22.24 -7.94 12.05
N ILE A 24 -21.63 -7.17 11.15
CA ILE A 24 -22.32 -6.41 10.10
C ILE A 24 -22.38 -7.14 8.76
N ASN A 25 -22.16 -8.45 8.75
CA ASN A 25 -22.21 -9.32 7.57
C ASN A 25 -21.14 -9.00 6.50
N ALA A 26 -20.02 -8.37 6.86
CA ALA A 26 -18.88 -8.29 5.98
C ALA A 26 -18.27 -9.69 5.78
N LYS A 27 -17.74 -9.94 4.59
CA LYS A 27 -17.14 -11.23 4.23
C LYS A 27 -15.66 -11.08 3.97
N LYS A 28 -14.85 -11.93 4.58
CA LYS A 28 -13.43 -12.01 4.26
C LYS A 28 -13.29 -12.55 2.82
N VAL A 29 -12.60 -11.79 1.98
CA VAL A 29 -12.31 -12.18 0.58
C VAL A 29 -11.05 -13.03 0.56
N HIS A 30 -9.99 -12.58 1.22
CA HIS A 30 -8.76 -13.36 1.41
C HIS A 30 -8.07 -12.95 2.73
N SER A 31 -7.30 -13.88 3.28
CA SER A 31 -6.38 -13.63 4.39
C SER A 31 -5.15 -12.86 3.89
N ASN A 32 -4.21 -12.57 4.79
CA ASN A 32 -2.98 -11.87 4.43
C ASN A 32 -2.27 -12.49 3.23
N ILE A 33 -2.23 -11.76 2.12
CA ILE A 33 -1.50 -12.12 0.90
C ILE A 33 -0.37 -11.11 0.75
N MET A 34 0.83 -11.58 0.37
CA MET A 34 1.93 -10.69 0.05
C MET A 34 1.70 -10.01 -1.28
N PHE A 35 1.73 -8.70 -1.26
CA PHE A 35 1.78 -7.85 -2.44
C PHE A 35 3.21 -7.40 -2.68
N ARG A 36 3.65 -7.48 -3.93
CA ARG A 36 4.92 -6.93 -4.40
C ARG A 36 4.64 -5.89 -5.46
N ARG A 37 5.28 -4.75 -5.37
CA ARG A 37 5.13 -3.71 -6.37
C ARG A 37 6.46 -3.15 -6.80
N ALA A 38 6.62 -2.96 -8.11
CA ALA A 38 7.69 -2.20 -8.73
C ALA A 38 7.11 -0.90 -9.25
N VAL A 39 7.62 0.21 -8.77
CA VAL A 39 7.21 1.56 -9.15
C VAL A 39 8.27 2.13 -10.08
N PHE A 40 7.82 2.78 -11.16
CA PHE A 40 8.68 3.33 -12.20
C PHE A 40 8.43 4.82 -12.37
N HIS A 41 9.48 5.57 -12.67
CA HIS A 41 9.35 6.96 -13.09
C HIS A 41 8.66 7.05 -14.46
N LEU A 42 7.82 8.06 -14.65
CA LEU A 42 7.32 8.38 -15.98
C LEU A 42 8.44 8.97 -16.84
N CYS A 43 8.41 8.72 -18.16
CA CYS A 43 9.41 9.29 -19.08
C CYS A 43 9.40 10.83 -19.08
N ASN A 44 8.21 11.43 -19.03
CA ASN A 44 8.06 12.87 -18.91
C ASN A 44 8.08 13.29 -17.44
N GLN A 45 9.20 13.81 -16.98
CA GLN A 45 9.40 14.25 -15.59
C GLN A 45 8.56 15.48 -15.18
N ASN A 46 7.96 16.18 -16.14
CA ASN A 46 7.04 17.29 -15.84
C ASN A 46 5.64 16.80 -15.45
N ILE A 47 5.35 15.53 -15.68
CA ILE A 47 4.09 14.90 -15.26
C ILE A 47 4.29 14.28 -13.87
N LYS A 48 3.57 14.77 -12.88
CA LYS A 48 3.53 14.15 -11.56
C LYS A 48 2.78 12.82 -11.64
N GLY A 49 3.47 11.73 -11.38
CA GLY A 49 2.86 10.40 -11.44
C GLY A 49 3.88 9.29 -11.41
N PHE A 50 3.39 8.08 -11.65
CA PHE A 50 4.22 6.89 -11.75
C PHE A 50 3.53 5.82 -12.58
N ALA A 51 4.33 4.87 -13.09
CA ALA A 51 3.82 3.57 -13.52
C ALA A 51 4.15 2.51 -12.45
N ARG A 52 3.34 1.47 -12.37
CA ARG A 52 3.49 0.40 -11.37
C ARG A 52 3.18 -0.95 -12.00
N VAL A 53 3.98 -1.95 -11.65
CA VAL A 53 3.60 -3.36 -11.77
C VAL A 53 3.37 -3.89 -10.37
N ARG A 54 2.27 -4.60 -10.14
CA ARG A 54 1.92 -5.16 -8.83
C ARG A 54 1.54 -6.64 -8.97
N ASP A 55 2.08 -7.45 -8.10
CA ASP A 55 1.66 -8.84 -7.87
C ASP A 55 0.80 -8.85 -6.60
N GLU A 56 -0.43 -9.29 -6.74
CA GLU A 56 -1.43 -9.37 -5.69
C GLU A 56 -1.64 -10.82 -5.21
N GLY A 57 -0.57 -11.63 -5.27
CA GLY A 57 -0.64 -13.03 -4.85
C GLY A 57 -1.25 -13.96 -5.91
N GLY A 58 -1.14 -13.58 -7.18
CA GLY A 58 -1.62 -14.37 -8.32
C GLY A 58 -2.10 -13.52 -9.48
N ALA A 59 -2.80 -12.43 -9.22
CA ALA A 59 -3.13 -11.43 -10.23
C ALA A 59 -1.96 -10.44 -10.39
N ILE A 60 -1.57 -10.18 -11.64
CA ILE A 60 -0.54 -9.19 -11.96
C ILE A 60 -1.22 -8.01 -12.61
N THR A 61 -1.07 -6.82 -12.02
CA THR A 61 -1.64 -5.60 -12.56
C THR A 61 -0.55 -4.62 -13.01
N MET A 62 -0.86 -3.83 -14.03
CA MET A 62 -0.07 -2.70 -14.47
C MET A 62 -0.91 -1.44 -14.36
N THR A 63 -0.38 -0.44 -13.67
CA THR A 63 -1.10 0.79 -13.36
C THR A 63 -0.29 1.99 -13.84
N SER A 64 -0.94 2.98 -14.45
CA SER A 64 -0.42 4.35 -14.52
C SER A 64 -1.26 5.25 -13.63
N LYS A 65 -0.60 6.06 -12.80
CA LYS A 65 -1.25 7.02 -11.91
C LYS A 65 -0.67 8.41 -12.15
N ILE A 66 -1.55 9.35 -12.53
CA ILE A 66 -1.16 10.71 -12.90
C ILE A 66 -1.88 11.68 -11.97
N TYR A 67 -1.09 12.52 -11.29
CA TYR A 67 -1.60 13.58 -10.43
C TYR A 67 -1.70 14.86 -11.27
N LYS A 68 -2.89 15.15 -11.78
CA LYS A 68 -3.26 16.50 -12.21
C LYS A 68 -3.48 17.33 -10.95
N ASP A 69 -3.54 18.66 -11.04
CA ASP A 69 -3.71 19.54 -9.86
C ASP A 69 -5.03 19.31 -9.08
N GLU A 70 -5.62 18.15 -9.25
CA GLU A 70 -6.88 17.73 -8.64
C GLU A 70 -6.63 16.87 -7.40
N LYS A 71 -7.58 16.86 -6.50
CA LYS A 71 -7.60 16.11 -5.24
C LYS A 71 -7.48 14.58 -5.47
N PHE A 72 -7.86 14.12 -6.66
CA PHE A 72 -7.87 12.70 -7.01
C PHE A 72 -7.06 12.46 -8.28
N PRO A 73 -6.11 11.51 -8.26
CA PRO A 73 -5.34 11.18 -9.43
C PRO A 73 -6.19 10.46 -10.50
N GLU A 74 -5.77 10.60 -11.76
CA GLU A 74 -6.22 9.71 -12.82
C GLU A 74 -5.48 8.37 -12.71
N GLU A 75 -6.22 7.28 -12.65
CA GLU A 75 -5.67 5.93 -12.59
C GLU A 75 -6.20 5.08 -13.74
N ASN A 76 -5.26 4.44 -14.46
CA ASN A 76 -5.56 3.42 -15.47
C ASN A 76 -4.87 2.14 -15.03
N GLU A 77 -5.65 1.09 -14.78
CA GLU A 77 -5.14 -0.21 -14.39
C GLU A 77 -5.64 -1.30 -15.33
N VAL A 78 -4.75 -2.23 -15.64
CA VAL A 78 -5.06 -3.42 -16.43
C VAL A 78 -4.44 -4.64 -15.75
N GLU A 79 -5.17 -5.75 -15.74
CA GLU A 79 -4.61 -7.05 -15.38
C GLU A 79 -3.90 -7.65 -16.60
N ILE A 80 -2.74 -8.25 -16.40
CA ILE A 80 -1.96 -8.88 -17.46
C ILE A 80 -1.85 -10.39 -17.24
N LYS A 81 -1.85 -11.14 -18.35
CA LYS A 81 -1.49 -12.56 -18.36
C LYS A 81 0.03 -12.66 -18.47
N GLY A 82 0.69 -12.99 -17.38
CA GLY A 82 2.14 -13.08 -17.32
C GLY A 82 2.64 -13.03 -15.90
N SER A 83 3.96 -13.09 -15.72
CA SER A 83 4.58 -12.95 -14.42
C SER A 83 4.81 -11.48 -14.05
N PHE A 84 5.08 -11.24 -12.76
CA PHE A 84 5.53 -9.95 -12.27
C PHE A 84 6.78 -9.45 -13.00
N ASP A 85 7.73 -10.36 -13.26
CA ASP A 85 8.96 -10.05 -13.98
C ASP A 85 8.68 -9.66 -15.46
N ASP A 86 7.71 -10.30 -16.13
CA ASP A 86 7.30 -9.96 -17.49
C ASP A 86 6.74 -8.53 -17.54
N GLY A 87 5.84 -8.18 -16.63
CA GLY A 87 5.32 -6.82 -16.51
C GLY A 87 6.42 -5.78 -16.28
N CYS A 88 7.36 -6.08 -15.35
CA CYS A 88 8.50 -5.19 -15.09
C CYS A 88 9.41 -5.03 -16.31
N ASN A 89 9.69 -6.13 -17.03
CA ASN A 89 10.52 -6.09 -18.23
C ASN A 89 9.83 -5.31 -19.37
N PHE A 90 8.52 -5.47 -19.52
CA PHE A 90 7.75 -4.70 -20.48
C PHE A 90 7.86 -3.18 -20.22
N ILE A 91 7.60 -2.75 -18.98
CA ILE A 91 7.72 -1.33 -18.58
C ILE A 91 9.16 -0.80 -18.83
N LYS A 92 10.19 -1.59 -18.48
CA LYS A 92 11.59 -1.22 -18.73
C LYS A 92 11.91 -1.10 -20.20
N SER A 93 11.35 -1.98 -21.05
CA SER A 93 11.56 -1.92 -22.51
C SER A 93 11.00 -0.64 -23.15
N LEU A 94 10.01 -0.01 -22.52
CA LEU A 94 9.49 1.31 -22.89
C LEU A 94 10.38 2.48 -22.41
N GLY A 95 11.53 2.20 -21.78
CA GLY A 95 12.48 3.20 -21.31
C GLY A 95 12.18 3.74 -19.90
N LEU A 96 11.16 3.24 -19.20
CA LEU A 96 10.87 3.70 -17.84
C LEU A 96 11.88 3.11 -16.85
N GLN A 97 12.39 3.96 -15.96
CA GLN A 97 13.37 3.58 -14.95
C GLN A 97 12.68 3.18 -13.64
N LEU A 98 13.20 2.10 -13.02
CA LEU A 98 12.72 1.66 -11.72
C LEU A 98 12.99 2.74 -10.67
N LYS A 99 11.93 3.14 -9.97
CA LYS A 99 11.96 4.08 -8.86
C LYS A 99 12.11 3.35 -7.52
N ALA A 100 11.23 2.38 -7.26
CA ALA A 100 11.20 1.66 -6.00
C ALA A 100 10.63 0.25 -6.15
N PHE A 101 11.09 -0.66 -5.29
CA PHE A 101 10.47 -1.96 -5.04
C PHE A 101 9.90 -1.98 -3.62
N GLN A 102 8.65 -2.42 -3.47
CA GLN A 102 7.94 -2.38 -2.21
C GLN A 102 7.17 -3.69 -1.97
N GLN A 103 7.08 -4.07 -0.71
CA GLN A 103 6.27 -5.18 -0.23
C GLN A 103 5.19 -4.69 0.72
N SER A 104 4.08 -5.41 0.78
CA SER A 104 3.06 -5.27 1.83
C SER A 104 2.31 -6.59 1.97
N TYR A 105 1.68 -6.82 3.13
CA TYR A 105 0.65 -7.83 3.24
C TYR A 105 -0.70 -7.14 3.33
N ARG A 106 -1.72 -7.74 2.71
CA ARG A 106 -3.08 -7.24 2.72
C ARG A 106 -4.07 -8.37 3.01
N GLU A 107 -4.95 -8.14 3.99
CA GLU A 107 -6.17 -8.91 4.18
C GLU A 107 -7.34 -8.08 3.66
N LYS A 108 -8.22 -8.69 2.85
CA LYS A 108 -9.32 -8.00 2.20
C LYS A 108 -10.68 -8.55 2.67
N TRP A 109 -11.60 -7.62 2.87
CA TRP A 109 -12.99 -7.87 3.20
C TRP A 109 -13.91 -7.15 2.21
N SER A 110 -15.09 -7.70 1.99
CA SER A 110 -16.16 -7.11 1.19
C SER A 110 -17.37 -6.79 2.06
N HIS A 111 -18.07 -5.71 1.71
CA HIS A 111 -19.34 -5.32 2.30
C HIS A 111 -20.17 -4.58 1.25
N PRO A 112 -21.54 -4.67 1.25
CA PRO A 112 -22.37 -4.02 0.23
C PRO A 112 -22.17 -2.51 0.10
N LEU A 113 -21.76 -1.82 1.15
CA LEU A 113 -21.45 -0.38 1.14
C LEU A 113 -20.03 -0.06 0.67
N ALA A 114 -19.08 -1.01 0.75
CA ALA A 114 -17.69 -0.80 0.39
C ALA A 114 -17.36 -1.37 -0.98
N HIS A 115 -16.43 -0.74 -1.67
CA HIS A 115 -15.69 -1.36 -2.75
C HIS A 115 -14.73 -2.40 -2.16
N GLU A 116 -13.96 -1.98 -1.16
CA GLU A 116 -13.16 -2.88 -0.34
C GLU A 116 -12.93 -2.33 1.08
N ILE A 117 -12.63 -3.23 2.02
CA ILE A 117 -12.11 -2.93 3.34
C ILE A 117 -10.84 -3.76 3.48
N THR A 118 -9.73 -3.13 3.83
CA THR A 118 -8.45 -3.82 3.93
C THR A 118 -7.77 -3.60 5.27
N PHE A 119 -6.98 -4.61 5.69
CA PHE A 119 -5.99 -4.48 6.74
C PHE A 119 -4.63 -4.58 6.10
N ASP A 120 -3.88 -3.50 6.16
CA ASP A 120 -2.60 -3.38 5.49
C ASP A 120 -1.43 -3.44 6.48
N HIS A 121 -0.49 -4.33 6.18
CA HIS A 121 0.78 -4.47 6.87
C HIS A 121 1.86 -3.93 5.93
N ILE A 122 2.34 -2.73 6.22
CA ILE A 122 3.45 -2.10 5.51
C ILE A 122 4.72 -2.27 6.33
N PRO A 123 5.89 -2.51 5.72
CA PRO A 123 7.14 -2.69 6.45
C PRO A 123 7.39 -1.55 7.44
N GLY A 124 7.55 -1.89 8.71
CA GLY A 124 7.84 -0.93 9.79
C GLY A 124 6.66 -0.15 10.33
N LEU A 125 5.47 -0.24 9.75
CA LEU A 125 4.28 0.45 10.26
C LEU A 125 3.40 -0.50 11.10
N PRO A 126 2.69 0.02 12.11
CA PRO A 126 1.56 -0.68 12.69
C PRO A 126 0.52 -1.01 11.62
N VAL A 127 -0.24 -2.10 11.84
CA VAL A 127 -1.36 -2.44 10.96
C VAL A 127 -2.38 -1.31 10.99
N TYR A 128 -2.88 -0.97 9.83
CA TYR A 128 -3.95 -0.01 9.68
C TYR A 128 -5.05 -0.57 8.77
N MET A 129 -6.24 0.01 8.86
CA MET A 129 -7.38 -0.34 8.01
C MET A 129 -7.63 0.76 7.00
N GLU A 130 -7.91 0.36 5.76
CA GLU A 130 -8.47 1.24 4.73
C GLU A 130 -9.92 0.85 4.46
N VAL A 131 -10.74 1.85 4.18
CA VAL A 131 -12.14 1.70 3.75
C VAL A 131 -12.31 2.50 2.48
N ASP A 132 -12.58 1.80 1.39
CA ASP A 132 -12.86 2.39 0.08
C ASP A 132 -14.31 2.14 -0.31
N CYS A 133 -15.00 3.20 -0.73
CA CYS A 133 -16.42 3.20 -1.09
C CYS A 133 -16.66 3.97 -2.39
N LYS A 134 -17.72 3.59 -3.12
CA LYS A 134 -18.14 4.30 -4.35
C LYS A 134 -18.72 5.69 -4.08
N THR A 135 -19.17 5.96 -2.86
CA THR A 135 -19.79 7.24 -2.48
C THR A 135 -19.43 7.62 -1.05
N GLU A 136 -19.33 8.92 -0.80
CA GLU A 136 -19.10 9.47 0.54
C GLU A 136 -20.22 9.09 1.52
N LYS A 137 -21.46 8.98 1.05
CA LYS A 137 -22.60 8.52 1.85
C LYS A 137 -22.38 7.09 2.36
N ASN A 138 -21.95 6.20 1.49
CA ASN A 138 -21.65 4.81 1.88
C ASN A 138 -20.49 4.74 2.85
N LEU A 139 -19.43 5.52 2.61
CA LEU A 139 -18.27 5.61 3.48
C LEU A 139 -18.69 6.04 4.89
N ASN A 140 -19.42 7.14 5.01
CA ASN A 140 -19.91 7.65 6.29
C ASN A 140 -20.77 6.64 7.04
N LYS A 141 -21.68 5.95 6.32
CA LYS A 141 -22.55 4.95 6.91
C LYS A 141 -21.76 3.72 7.39
N LEU A 142 -20.76 3.28 6.62
CA LEU A 142 -19.95 2.12 6.98
C LEU A 142 -19.06 2.41 8.20
N ILE A 143 -18.46 3.60 8.27
CA ILE A 143 -17.68 4.05 9.42
C ILE A 143 -18.53 4.05 10.70
N GLU A 144 -19.78 4.51 10.62
CA GLU A 144 -20.72 4.47 11.74
C GLU A 144 -21.07 3.04 12.16
N LEU A 145 -21.32 2.14 11.20
CA LEU A 145 -21.60 0.72 11.47
C LEU A 145 -20.43 0.01 12.15
N ILE A 146 -19.19 0.35 11.76
CA ILE A 146 -17.99 -0.22 12.38
C ILE A 146 -17.72 0.44 13.74
N GLY A 147 -18.31 1.59 14.02
CA GLY A 147 -18.10 2.35 15.27
C GLY A 147 -16.75 3.06 15.34
N LEU A 148 -16.24 3.52 14.18
CA LEU A 148 -14.99 4.26 14.08
C LEU A 148 -15.22 5.75 14.26
N ASP A 149 -14.25 6.41 14.91
CA ASP A 149 -14.27 7.85 15.14
C ASP A 149 -13.87 8.59 13.86
N LYS A 150 -14.81 9.33 13.26
CA LYS A 150 -14.59 10.11 12.04
C LYS A 150 -13.47 11.15 12.17
N SER A 151 -13.19 11.64 13.37
CA SER A 151 -12.10 12.60 13.60
C SER A 151 -10.71 11.97 13.38
N LYS A 152 -10.64 10.62 13.41
CA LYS A 152 -9.42 9.84 13.20
C LYS A 152 -9.20 9.42 11.76
N MET A 153 -10.06 9.82 10.83
CA MET A 153 -9.84 9.57 9.40
C MET A 153 -8.54 10.19 8.92
N ARG A 154 -7.77 9.42 8.15
CA ARG A 154 -6.57 9.88 7.47
C ARG A 154 -6.75 9.66 5.97
N TYR A 155 -6.16 10.55 5.19
CA TYR A 155 -6.19 10.52 3.73
C TYR A 155 -4.77 10.39 3.18
N GLY A 156 -4.67 9.93 1.94
CA GLY A 156 -3.40 9.83 1.23
C GLY A 156 -2.70 8.47 1.39
N ALA A 157 -1.54 8.35 0.74
CA ALA A 157 -0.80 7.11 0.68
C ALA A 157 -0.04 6.80 1.99
N PHE A 158 0.58 5.62 2.05
CA PHE A 158 1.30 5.15 3.25
C PHE A 158 2.53 5.99 3.64
N ASP A 159 3.07 6.80 2.73
CA ASP A 159 4.15 7.74 3.00
C ASP A 159 3.78 8.78 4.09
N ALA A 160 2.51 9.22 4.09
CA ALA A 160 2.00 10.08 5.15
C ALA A 160 1.98 9.38 6.52
N THR A 161 1.81 8.07 6.54
CA THR A 161 1.84 7.28 7.77
C THR A 161 3.25 7.20 8.36
N TYR A 162 4.29 7.09 7.53
CA TYR A 162 5.68 7.19 8.01
C TYR A 162 6.01 8.55 8.60
N LEU A 163 5.49 9.62 8.02
CA LEU A 163 5.64 10.97 8.59
C LEU A 163 4.95 11.05 9.96
N GLU A 164 3.72 10.54 10.07
CA GLU A 164 2.94 10.56 11.32
C GLU A 164 3.62 9.75 12.43
N TYR A 165 4.08 8.51 12.16
CA TYR A 165 4.69 7.66 13.18
C TYR A 165 6.15 7.99 13.48
N TYR A 166 6.94 8.28 12.44
CA TYR A 166 8.41 8.30 12.55
C TYR A 166 9.05 9.64 12.26
N GLY A 167 8.26 10.64 11.84
CA GLY A 167 8.79 11.94 11.44
C GLY A 167 9.64 11.88 10.15
N ILE A 168 9.43 10.84 9.33
CA ILE A 168 10.14 10.68 8.06
C ILE A 168 9.35 11.41 6.98
N GLU A 169 9.98 12.37 6.34
CA GLU A 169 9.37 13.13 5.27
C GLU A 169 8.92 12.23 4.11
N LYS A 170 7.76 12.54 3.54
CA LYS A 170 7.16 11.76 2.42
C LYS A 170 8.12 11.59 1.26
N GLN A 171 8.91 12.63 0.95
CA GLN A 171 9.89 12.59 -0.12
C GLN A 171 11.00 11.55 0.13
N ILE A 172 11.38 11.31 1.38
CA ILE A 172 12.37 10.27 1.72
C ILE A 172 11.83 8.91 1.36
N ILE A 173 10.58 8.61 1.75
CA ILE A 173 9.92 7.33 1.42
C ILE A 173 9.73 7.18 -0.09
N ASN A 174 9.30 8.24 -0.77
CA ASN A 174 8.95 8.17 -2.18
C ASN A 174 10.15 8.18 -3.12
N ASP A 175 11.20 8.93 -2.81
CA ASP A 175 12.27 9.22 -3.78
C ASP A 175 13.65 8.71 -3.33
N LYS A 176 13.83 8.46 -2.02
CA LYS A 176 15.14 8.06 -1.46
C LYS A 176 15.15 6.67 -0.85
N THR A 177 13.99 5.95 -0.86
CA THR A 177 13.87 4.60 -0.33
C THR A 177 13.61 3.63 -1.48
N PRO A 178 14.66 3.19 -2.21
CA PRO A 178 14.51 2.38 -3.42
C PRO A 178 13.99 0.97 -3.15
N SER A 179 14.04 0.51 -1.90
CA SER A 179 13.57 -0.81 -1.51
C SER A 179 12.90 -0.75 -0.15
N LEU A 180 11.60 -0.98 -0.11
CA LEU A 180 10.81 -0.98 1.13
C LEU A 180 10.24 -2.36 1.36
N THR A 181 10.95 -3.20 2.11
CA THR A 181 10.59 -4.60 2.35
C THR A 181 10.65 -4.95 3.83
N PHE A 182 9.96 -6.03 4.22
CA PHE A 182 9.98 -6.51 5.60
C PHE A 182 11.38 -6.92 6.08
N ALA A 183 12.25 -7.32 5.17
CA ALA A 183 13.59 -7.77 5.51
C ALA A 183 14.61 -6.63 5.66
N ASN A 184 14.38 -5.46 5.04
CA ASN A 184 15.37 -4.40 4.99
C ASN A 184 14.96 -3.08 5.65
N ILE A 185 13.74 -2.99 6.17
CA ILE A 185 13.17 -1.73 6.66
C ILE A 185 14.06 -0.98 7.67
N LEU A 186 14.75 -1.70 8.56
CA LEU A 186 15.66 -1.06 9.55
C LEU A 186 16.89 -0.40 8.89
N ASN A 187 17.30 -0.85 7.71
CA ASN A 187 18.43 -0.29 6.98
C ASN A 187 18.02 0.88 6.08
N GLU A 188 16.77 0.86 5.63
CA GLU A 188 16.27 1.80 4.61
C GLU A 188 15.73 3.10 5.22
N ILE A 189 15.18 3.05 6.44
CA ILE A 189 14.60 4.23 7.07
C ILE A 189 15.30 4.58 8.39
N LYS A 190 15.36 5.86 8.67
CA LYS A 190 15.93 6.41 9.92
C LYS A 190 14.90 7.32 10.61
N PRO A 191 14.14 6.79 11.57
CA PRO A 191 13.15 7.56 12.30
C PRO A 191 13.78 8.73 13.06
N THR A 192 13.08 9.85 13.13
CA THR A 192 13.41 10.97 14.01
C THR A 192 12.68 10.87 15.36
N LYS A 193 11.68 10.00 15.44
CA LYS A 193 10.91 9.67 16.65
C LYS A 193 10.47 8.20 16.61
N ASN A 194 10.09 7.64 17.76
CA ASN A 194 9.53 6.29 17.89
C ASN A 194 10.42 5.15 17.35
N GLN A 195 11.74 5.28 17.41
CA GLN A 195 12.69 4.25 16.96
C GLN A 195 12.39 2.87 17.57
N LYS A 196 12.07 2.82 18.88
CA LYS A 196 11.72 1.55 19.56
C LYS A 196 10.47 0.88 18.99
N LEU A 197 9.49 1.66 18.52
CA LEU A 197 8.31 1.12 17.87
C LEU A 197 8.67 0.37 16.59
N LEU A 198 9.51 0.99 15.74
CA LEU A 198 10.01 0.36 14.52
C LEU A 198 10.74 -0.95 14.81
N GLU A 199 11.64 -0.95 15.80
CA GLU A 199 12.40 -2.14 16.20
C GLU A 199 11.50 -3.26 16.72
N ASN A 200 10.48 -2.92 17.52
CA ASN A 200 9.52 -3.89 18.05
C ASN A 200 8.68 -4.49 16.92
N ILE A 201 8.17 -3.67 16.00
CA ILE A 201 7.43 -4.14 14.83
C ILE A 201 8.32 -5.06 13.98
N TYR A 202 9.56 -4.66 13.70
CA TYR A 202 10.49 -5.48 12.93
C TYR A 202 10.75 -6.84 13.60
N LYS A 203 10.91 -6.87 14.93
CA LYS A 203 11.12 -8.12 15.69
C LYS A 203 9.91 -9.05 15.61
N SER A 204 8.70 -8.51 15.50
CA SER A 204 7.46 -9.30 15.42
C SER A 204 7.24 -9.96 14.06
N TYR A 205 8.00 -9.61 13.03
CA TYR A 205 7.81 -10.19 11.71
C TYR A 205 8.18 -11.67 11.66
N GLU A 206 7.19 -12.51 11.41
CA GLU A 206 7.36 -13.91 11.05
C GLU A 206 7.82 -14.09 9.59
N PHE A 207 7.69 -13.04 8.77
CA PHE A 207 7.89 -13.02 7.32
C PHE A 207 9.35 -12.77 6.87
N LYS A 208 10.32 -12.91 7.77
CA LYS A 208 11.74 -12.62 7.49
C LYS A 208 12.39 -13.52 6.44
N SER A 209 11.70 -14.56 5.99
CA SER A 209 12.26 -15.59 5.09
C SER A 209 12.38 -15.15 3.62
N ASP A 210 11.80 -14.03 3.23
CA ASP A 210 11.75 -13.59 1.82
C ASP A 210 13.02 -12.86 1.33
N LYS A 211 14.19 -13.18 1.93
CA LYS A 211 15.50 -12.69 1.48
C LYS A 211 15.81 -12.99 0.01
N TYR A 212 15.17 -14.00 -0.56
CA TYR A 212 15.40 -14.45 -1.93
C TYR A 212 14.94 -13.42 -2.98
N GLN A 213 13.82 -12.76 -2.76
CA GLN A 213 13.24 -11.82 -3.72
C GLN A 213 14.02 -10.49 -3.80
N ILE A 214 14.58 -10.03 -2.67
CA ILE A 214 15.41 -8.83 -2.61
C ILE A 214 16.69 -9.01 -3.41
N LYS A 215 17.37 -10.16 -3.28
CA LYS A 215 18.60 -10.44 -4.02
C LYS A 215 18.38 -10.48 -5.53
N LYS A 216 17.26 -11.05 -6.00
CA LYS A 216 16.91 -11.11 -7.42
C LYS A 216 16.64 -9.72 -7.99
N PHE A 217 15.93 -8.87 -7.24
CA PHE A 217 15.55 -7.53 -7.69
C PHE A 217 16.73 -6.55 -7.71
N ASN A 218 17.65 -6.64 -6.74
CA ASN A 218 18.85 -5.80 -6.68
C ASN A 218 19.92 -6.17 -7.70
N LYS A 219 19.95 -7.44 -8.20
CA LYS A 219 20.88 -7.86 -9.28
C LYS A 219 20.57 -7.23 -10.64
N THR A 220 19.39 -6.67 -10.84
CA THR A 220 19.01 -5.97 -12.09
C THR A 220 19.39 -4.48 -12.07
N LYS A 221 20.14 -4.02 -11.07
CA LYS A 221 20.63 -2.63 -10.97
C LYS A 221 22.03 -2.40 -11.56
N ASN A 222 22.67 -3.42 -12.12
CA ASN A 222 23.96 -3.30 -12.82
C ASN A 222 23.78 -3.34 -14.33
#